data_50a252b568aa4aab37fd583b3c3df5eb
#
_entry.id   50a252b568aa4aab37fd583b3c3df5eb
#
_cell.length_a   1.000
_cell.length_b   1.000
_cell.length_c   1.000
_cell.angle_alpha   90.00
_cell.angle_beta   90.00
_cell.angle_gamma   90.00
#
_symmetry.space_group_name_H-M   'P 1'
#
loop_
_entity.id
_entity.type
_entity.pdbx_description
1 polymer ?
#
loop_
_entity_poly.entity_id
_entity_poly.type
_entity_poly.pdbx_seq_one_letter_code
_entity_poly.pdbx_strand_id
1 'polypeptide(L)'
;MEGPPGCRAALLASGKPPSHLRPAHQAFSCREKPIRQRPKQDADRFRPQPKEEPLSTTFEKVAKIIADTSEIDIDTITPESHTIDDLGIDSLDFLDIVFAIDKEFGIKVPLEKWTQEVNDGKASTDDYFVMKNLCAKIDALVAAKAA
;
A
#
# COMPACT_ATOMS: atom_id res chain seq x y z
N MET A 1 19.05 -19.17 54.81
CA MET A 1 17.77 -18.68 55.20
C MET A 1 16.90 -18.75 53.96
N GLU A 2 16.35 -19.77 53.90
CA GLU A 2 15.01 -20.40 54.01
C GLU A 2 14.16 -20.17 52.77
N GLY A 3 14.06 -21.24 51.99
CA GLY A 3 13.13 -21.36 50.90
C GLY A 3 11.75 -21.83 51.39
N PRO A 4 10.69 -21.54 50.65
CA PRO A 4 9.37 -22.05 50.96
C PRO A 4 9.13 -23.41 50.33
N PRO A 5 8.37 -24.26 50.98
CA PRO A 5 8.03 -25.57 50.48
C PRO A 5 6.68 -25.62 49.77
N GLY A 6 6.59 -26.53 48.83
CA GLY A 6 5.54 -27.52 48.86
C GLY A 6 4.35 -27.28 47.95
N CYS A 7 4.48 -27.76 46.74
CA CYS A 7 3.33 -28.14 45.95
C CYS A 7 3.06 -29.60 46.11
N ARG A 8 1.94 -29.90 46.73
CA ARG A 8 1.41 -31.25 46.77
C ARG A 8 0.48 -31.50 45.59
N ALA A 9 0.80 -32.53 44.88
CA ALA A 9 -0.04 -33.24 43.96
C ALA A 9 -1.27 -33.85 44.67
N ALA A 10 -2.37 -33.82 43.99
CA ALA A 10 -3.49 -34.73 44.18
C ALA A 10 -4.03 -35.03 42.78
N LEU A 11 -3.74 -36.12 42.22
CA LEU A 11 -4.21 -37.48 42.32
C LEU A 11 -5.72 -37.66 42.13
N LEU A 12 -6.00 -38.21 40.93
CA LEU A 12 -6.97 -39.28 40.66
C LEU A 12 -8.45 -38.96 40.86
N ALA A 13 -9.13 -38.90 39.71
CA ALA A 13 -10.40 -39.56 39.58
C ALA A 13 -10.50 -40.16 38.19
N SER A 14 -10.26 -41.44 38.13
CA SER A 14 -10.74 -42.31 37.07
C SER A 14 -12.26 -42.29 37.06
N GLY A 15 -12.82 -41.84 35.98
CA GLY A 15 -14.24 -41.91 35.69
C GLY A 15 -14.41 -42.32 34.22
N LYS A 16 -14.38 -43.62 33.96
CA LYS A 16 -14.86 -44.17 32.70
C LYS A 16 -16.34 -43.85 32.56
N PRO A 17 -16.79 -43.23 31.49
CA PRO A 17 -18.20 -43.24 31.17
C PRO A 17 -18.57 -44.59 30.52
N PRO A 18 -19.73 -45.14 30.83
CA PRO A 18 -20.17 -46.40 30.25
C PRO A 18 -20.57 -46.25 28.80
N SER A 19 -20.00 -47.15 28.02
CA SER A 19 -20.48 -47.46 26.68
C SER A 19 -21.89 -48.05 26.83
N HIS A 20 -22.84 -47.46 26.22
CA HIS A 20 -23.92 -47.99 25.39
C HIS A 20 -24.98 -46.92 25.16
N LEU A 21 -25.34 -47.01 24.03
CA LEU A 21 -26.55 -46.68 23.28
C LEU A 21 -26.24 -45.79 22.08
N ARG A 22 -25.92 -46.49 21.04
CA ARG A 22 -26.21 -45.98 19.70
C ARG A 22 -27.70 -46.09 19.47
N PRO A 23 -28.39 -45.08 19.09
CA PRO A 23 -29.52 -45.24 18.19
C PRO A 23 -29.03 -45.05 16.77
N ALA A 24 -29.42 -46.07 16.02
CA ALA A 24 -29.23 -46.16 14.58
C ALA A 24 -29.96 -45.04 13.83
N HIS A 25 -29.39 -44.76 12.66
CA HIS A 25 -30.10 -44.26 11.50
C HIS A 25 -30.85 -42.92 11.64
N GLN A 26 -30.11 -41.87 11.46
CA GLN A 26 -30.68 -40.84 10.61
C GLN A 26 -29.71 -40.61 9.45
N ALA A 27 -30.11 -41.17 8.32
CA ALA A 27 -29.58 -40.84 7.04
C ALA A 27 -29.75 -39.35 6.86
N PHE A 28 -28.70 -38.61 7.14
CA PHE A 28 -28.59 -37.27 6.64
C PHE A 28 -28.37 -37.42 5.14
N SER A 29 -29.48 -37.37 4.45
CA SER A 29 -29.54 -37.06 3.06
C SER A 29 -28.75 -35.80 2.88
N CYS A 30 -27.53 -35.93 2.39
CA CYS A 30 -26.77 -34.85 1.82
C CYS A 30 -27.59 -34.36 0.63
N ARG A 31 -28.50 -33.46 0.90
CA ARG A 31 -29.07 -32.61 -0.10
C ARG A 31 -27.92 -31.72 -0.52
N GLU A 32 -27.21 -32.15 -1.53
CA GLU A 32 -26.33 -31.29 -2.30
C GLU A 32 -27.13 -30.07 -2.68
N LYS A 33 -26.86 -28.99 -1.95
CA LYS A 33 -27.31 -27.68 -2.39
C LYS A 33 -26.59 -27.44 -3.71
N PRO A 34 -27.30 -27.21 -4.80
CA PRO A 34 -26.62 -26.83 -6.05
C PRO A 34 -25.79 -25.60 -5.73
N ILE A 35 -24.50 -25.74 -5.98
CA ILE A 35 -23.57 -24.62 -6.03
C ILE A 35 -24.22 -23.66 -7.00
N ARG A 36 -24.84 -22.62 -6.48
CA ARG A 36 -25.21 -21.46 -7.28
C ARG A 36 -23.90 -20.97 -7.87
N GLN A 37 -23.66 -21.35 -9.08
CA GLN A 37 -22.70 -20.70 -9.94
C GLN A 37 -23.03 -19.22 -9.83
N ARG A 38 -22.16 -18.50 -9.14
CA ARG A 38 -22.18 -17.03 -9.23
C ARG A 38 -22.11 -16.72 -10.70
N PRO A 39 -23.08 -16.03 -11.27
CA PRO A 39 -22.89 -15.52 -12.62
C PRO A 39 -21.56 -14.77 -12.59
N LYS A 40 -20.67 -15.13 -13.48
CA LYS A 40 -19.56 -14.26 -13.84
C LYS A 40 -20.23 -12.95 -14.22
N GLN A 41 -20.27 -12.05 -13.28
CA GLN A 41 -20.60 -10.68 -13.58
C GLN A 41 -19.41 -10.21 -14.39
N ASP A 42 -19.60 -10.27 -15.69
CA ASP A 42 -18.93 -9.42 -16.65
C ASP A 42 -19.29 -7.98 -16.25
N ALA A 43 -18.70 -7.56 -15.14
CA ALA A 43 -18.69 -6.17 -14.73
C ALA A 43 -17.52 -5.50 -15.42
N ASP A 44 -17.39 -5.76 -16.70
CA ASP A 44 -16.77 -4.83 -17.63
C ASP A 44 -17.81 -3.74 -17.94
N ARG A 45 -18.40 -3.22 -16.87
CA ARG A 45 -19.12 -1.97 -16.94
C ARG A 45 -18.08 -0.91 -16.99
N PHE A 46 -17.79 -0.51 -18.26
CA PHE A 46 -17.50 0.85 -18.62
C PHE A 46 -17.61 1.78 -17.39
N ARG A 47 -16.54 1.77 -16.59
CA ARG A 47 -16.28 2.84 -15.67
C ARG A 47 -16.04 4.04 -16.56
N PRO A 48 -16.87 5.07 -16.55
CA PRO A 48 -16.51 6.29 -17.24
C PRO A 48 -15.15 6.69 -16.67
N GLN A 49 -14.15 6.61 -17.51
CA GLN A 49 -12.83 7.14 -17.19
C GLN A 49 -13.06 8.60 -16.83
N PRO A 50 -12.75 9.04 -15.61
CA PRO A 50 -12.74 10.46 -15.35
C PRO A 50 -11.85 11.08 -16.42
N LYS A 51 -12.36 12.10 -17.07
CA LYS A 51 -11.61 12.87 -18.08
C LYS A 51 -10.26 13.20 -17.47
N GLU A 52 -9.22 12.58 -17.99
CA GLU A 52 -7.86 12.72 -17.53
C GLU A 52 -7.45 14.19 -17.68
N GLU A 53 -7.53 14.91 -16.59
CA GLU A 53 -6.77 16.13 -16.45
C GLU A 53 -5.29 15.77 -16.60
N PRO A 54 -4.48 16.53 -17.32
CA PRO A 54 -3.08 16.17 -17.60
C PRO A 54 -2.24 15.92 -16.33
N LEU A 55 -2.68 16.38 -15.18
CA LEU A 55 -2.08 16.09 -13.87
C LEU A 55 -2.25 14.63 -13.44
N SER A 56 -3.28 13.92 -13.92
CA SER A 56 -3.54 12.53 -13.53
C SER A 56 -2.53 11.56 -14.13
N THR A 57 -2.12 11.78 -15.37
CA THR A 57 -1.16 10.89 -16.05
C THR A 57 0.24 10.99 -15.46
N THR A 58 0.70 12.19 -15.13
CA THR A 58 2.01 12.40 -14.47
C THR A 58 1.98 11.84 -13.07
N PHE A 59 0.91 12.08 -12.32
CA PHE A 59 0.73 11.53 -10.98
C PHE A 59 0.76 10.01 -10.98
N GLU A 60 0.01 9.34 -11.86
CA GLU A 60 -0.02 7.88 -11.96
C GLU A 60 1.36 7.29 -12.26
N LYS A 61 2.10 7.90 -13.16
CA LYS A 61 3.46 7.47 -13.49
C LYS A 61 4.42 7.65 -12.31
N VAL A 62 4.36 8.80 -11.66
CA VAL A 62 5.20 9.08 -10.48
C VAL A 62 4.83 8.15 -9.33
N ALA A 63 3.54 7.95 -9.06
CA ALA A 63 3.08 7.02 -8.03
C ALA A 63 3.54 5.59 -8.31
N LYS A 64 3.49 5.14 -9.56
CA LYS A 64 3.99 3.82 -9.96
C LYS A 64 5.50 3.69 -9.74
N ILE A 65 6.27 4.71 -10.10
CA ILE A 65 7.72 4.71 -9.89
C ILE A 65 8.03 4.61 -8.39
N ILE A 66 7.32 5.36 -7.56
CA ILE A 66 7.47 5.31 -6.11
C ILE A 66 7.12 3.92 -5.57
N ALA A 67 6.00 3.36 -5.99
CA ALA A 67 5.58 2.03 -5.59
C ALA A 67 6.61 0.95 -5.96
N ASP A 68 7.17 1.04 -7.17
CA ASP A 68 8.17 0.09 -7.67
C ASP A 68 9.53 0.24 -6.96
N THR A 69 9.91 1.46 -6.55
CA THR A 69 11.23 1.74 -5.95
C THR A 69 11.22 1.52 -4.43
N SER A 70 10.15 1.91 -3.75
CA SER A 70 10.06 1.89 -2.28
C SER A 70 9.17 0.76 -1.75
N GLU A 71 8.70 -0.16 -2.62
CA GLU A 71 7.82 -1.28 -2.25
C GLU A 71 6.56 -0.87 -1.47
N ILE A 72 6.02 0.31 -1.81
CA ILE A 72 4.82 0.90 -1.19
C ILE A 72 3.60 0.59 -2.07
N ASP A 73 2.47 0.28 -1.44
CA ASP A 73 1.22 0.08 -2.15
C ASP A 73 0.76 1.38 -2.85
N ILE A 74 0.53 1.31 -4.14
CA ILE A 74 0.11 2.45 -4.96
C ILE A 74 -1.19 3.10 -4.44
N ASP A 75 -2.07 2.31 -3.83
CA ASP A 75 -3.33 2.78 -3.29
C ASP A 75 -3.15 3.69 -2.04
N THR A 76 -1.99 3.64 -1.40
CA THR A 76 -1.65 4.50 -0.27
C THR A 76 -1.10 5.85 -0.69
N ILE A 77 -0.70 5.98 -1.96
CA ILE A 77 -0.11 7.19 -2.50
C ILE A 77 -1.23 8.13 -2.95
N THR A 78 -1.42 9.20 -2.22
CA THR A 78 -2.39 10.25 -2.55
C THR A 78 -1.71 11.52 -3.05
N PRO A 79 -2.42 12.39 -3.78
CA PRO A 79 -1.84 13.67 -4.23
C PRO A 79 -1.37 14.58 -3.10
N GLU A 80 -1.93 14.38 -1.91
CA GLU A 80 -1.64 15.18 -0.72
C GLU A 80 -0.59 14.53 0.19
N SER A 81 -0.19 13.28 -0.11
CA SER A 81 0.82 12.57 0.65
C SER A 81 2.19 13.25 0.54
N HIS A 82 2.84 13.36 1.68
CA HIS A 82 4.24 13.80 1.75
C HIS A 82 5.17 12.59 1.59
N THR A 83 6.08 12.64 0.63
CA THR A 83 6.94 11.49 0.27
C THR A 83 7.79 11.00 1.43
N ILE A 84 8.27 11.89 2.29
CA ILE A 84 9.13 11.53 3.42
C ILE A 84 8.29 11.18 4.65
N ASP A 85 7.36 12.06 5.05
CA ASP A 85 6.66 11.94 6.34
C ASP A 85 5.53 10.89 6.30
N ASP A 86 4.75 10.86 5.20
CA ASP A 86 3.60 9.97 5.07
C ASP A 86 3.97 8.61 4.47
N LEU A 87 4.83 8.62 3.46
CA LEU A 87 5.25 7.39 2.76
C LEU A 87 6.52 6.77 3.37
N GLY A 88 7.20 7.47 4.26
CA GLY A 88 8.41 6.99 4.94
C GLY A 88 9.61 6.79 4.02
N ILE A 89 9.62 7.48 2.87
CA ILE A 89 10.70 7.41 1.89
C ILE A 89 11.91 8.16 2.44
N ASP A 90 13.05 7.50 2.50
CA ASP A 90 14.27 8.18 2.93
C ASP A 90 14.91 9.01 1.82
N SER A 91 15.96 9.77 2.16
CA SER A 91 16.60 10.68 1.22
C SER A 91 17.32 9.94 0.08
N LEU A 92 17.75 8.70 0.29
CA LEU A 92 18.43 7.89 -0.73
C LEU A 92 17.40 7.33 -1.70
N ASP A 93 16.33 6.76 -1.19
CA ASP A 93 15.20 6.27 -1.99
C ASP A 93 14.57 7.39 -2.82
N PHE A 94 14.45 8.58 -2.23
CA PHE A 94 13.98 9.75 -2.96
C PHE A 94 14.87 10.12 -4.14
N LEU A 95 16.19 9.99 -4.01
CA LEU A 95 17.12 10.21 -5.12
C LEU A 95 16.91 9.18 -6.24
N ASP A 96 16.74 7.90 -5.88
CA ASP A 96 16.50 6.83 -6.85
C ASP A 96 15.16 7.04 -7.58
N ILE A 97 14.13 7.47 -6.86
CA ILE A 97 12.83 7.86 -7.43
C ILE A 97 13.01 9.00 -8.44
N VAL A 98 13.74 10.04 -8.09
CA VAL A 98 13.99 11.16 -9.00
C VAL A 98 14.78 10.74 -10.24
N PHE A 99 15.78 9.87 -10.10
CA PHE A 99 16.49 9.33 -11.26
C PHE A 99 15.57 8.48 -12.16
N ALA A 100 14.65 7.72 -11.57
CA ALA A 100 13.67 6.97 -12.33
C ALA A 100 12.69 7.90 -13.08
N ILE A 101 12.27 8.98 -12.43
CA ILE A 101 11.45 10.04 -13.07
C ILE A 101 12.20 10.71 -14.22
N ASP A 102 13.48 11.07 -14.03
CA ASP A 102 14.33 11.63 -15.08
C ASP A 102 14.36 10.73 -16.32
N LYS A 103 14.48 9.43 -16.12
CA LYS A 103 14.50 8.43 -17.19
C LYS A 103 13.14 8.29 -17.88
N GLU A 104 12.07 8.19 -17.11
CA GLU A 104 10.71 7.96 -17.64
C GLU A 104 10.22 9.16 -18.47
N PHE A 105 10.40 10.36 -17.95
CA PHE A 105 9.97 11.58 -18.63
C PHE A 105 11.06 12.19 -19.53
N GLY A 106 12.28 11.68 -19.43
CA GLY A 106 13.44 12.17 -20.17
C GLY A 106 13.76 13.63 -19.84
N ILE A 107 13.48 14.07 -18.65
CA ILE A 107 13.78 15.42 -18.11
C ILE A 107 15.00 15.33 -17.19
N LYS A 108 15.46 16.46 -16.69
CA LYS A 108 16.46 16.54 -15.65
C LYS A 108 15.92 17.37 -14.50
N VAL A 109 15.64 16.72 -13.40
CA VAL A 109 15.17 17.41 -12.19
C VAL A 109 16.34 18.08 -11.50
N PRO A 110 16.30 19.40 -11.28
CA PRO A 110 17.40 20.13 -10.67
C PRO A 110 17.35 20.03 -9.13
N LEU A 111 17.61 18.84 -8.58
CA LEU A 111 17.57 18.59 -7.15
C LEU A 111 18.48 19.51 -6.34
N GLU A 112 19.65 19.82 -6.86
CA GLU A 112 20.59 20.73 -6.20
C GLU A 112 20.00 22.11 -5.98
N LYS A 113 19.25 22.62 -6.96
CA LYS A 113 18.55 23.91 -6.84
C LYS A 113 17.41 23.82 -5.82
N TRP A 114 16.64 22.75 -5.86
CA TRP A 114 15.53 22.54 -4.92
C TRP A 114 16.03 22.46 -3.48
N THR A 115 17.08 21.67 -3.26
CA THR A 115 17.70 21.56 -1.94
C THR A 115 18.26 22.91 -1.46
N GLN A 116 18.86 23.67 -2.36
CA GLN A 116 19.38 24.99 -2.05
C GLN A 116 18.27 25.99 -1.72
N GLU A 117 17.16 25.99 -2.47
CA GLU A 117 16.01 26.85 -2.21
C GLU A 117 15.36 26.56 -0.85
N VAL A 118 15.28 25.27 -0.45
CA VAL A 118 14.82 24.86 0.87
C VAL A 118 15.80 25.34 1.96
N ASN A 119 17.09 25.14 1.77
CA ASN A 119 18.12 25.57 2.73
C ASN A 119 18.19 27.09 2.89
N ASP A 120 17.96 27.82 1.80
CA ASP A 120 17.92 29.30 1.79
C ASP A 120 16.61 29.85 2.39
N GLY A 121 15.64 28.97 2.72
CA GLY A 121 14.33 29.36 3.23
C GLY A 121 13.44 30.05 2.19
N LYS A 122 13.74 29.89 0.91
CA LYS A 122 12.96 30.46 -0.21
C LYS A 122 11.76 29.60 -0.58
N ALA A 123 11.83 28.30 -0.29
CA ALA A 123 10.77 27.35 -0.52
C ALA A 123 10.59 26.44 0.70
N SER A 124 9.37 25.97 0.92
CA SER A 124 9.10 24.98 1.94
C SER A 124 9.49 23.59 1.46
N THR A 125 9.80 22.70 2.40
CA THR A 125 10.00 21.27 2.12
C THR A 125 8.76 20.70 1.42
N ASP A 126 7.57 21.09 1.86
CA ASP A 126 6.30 20.66 1.29
C ASP A 126 6.14 20.98 -0.20
N ASP A 127 6.77 22.06 -0.67
CA ASP A 127 6.72 22.46 -2.07
C ASP A 127 7.39 21.46 -3.03
N TYR A 128 8.24 20.59 -2.49
CA TYR A 128 8.99 19.61 -3.27
C TYR A 128 8.62 18.16 -2.93
N PHE A 129 8.17 17.90 -1.71
CA PHE A 129 7.93 16.53 -1.22
C PHE A 129 6.46 16.15 -1.17
N VAL A 130 5.53 17.10 -1.26
CA VAL A 130 4.11 16.77 -1.43
C VAL A 130 3.87 16.34 -2.88
N MET A 131 3.24 15.18 -3.06
CA MET A 131 3.05 14.54 -4.38
C MET A 131 2.46 15.47 -5.43
N LYS A 132 1.43 16.24 -5.06
CA LYS A 132 0.79 17.21 -5.95
C LYS A 132 1.76 18.27 -6.45
N ASN A 133 2.57 18.82 -5.55
CA ASN A 133 3.53 19.86 -5.88
C ASN A 133 4.70 19.32 -6.70
N LEU A 134 5.17 18.12 -6.35
CA LEU A 134 6.19 17.39 -7.10
C LEU A 134 5.73 17.15 -8.55
N CYS A 135 4.52 16.63 -8.74
CA CYS A 135 3.95 16.40 -10.08
C CYS A 135 3.83 17.70 -10.87
N ALA A 136 3.35 18.78 -10.26
CA ALA A 136 3.26 20.09 -10.93
C ALA A 136 4.63 20.61 -11.41
N LYS A 137 5.68 20.40 -10.62
CA LYS A 137 7.05 20.78 -11.02
C LYS A 137 7.58 19.88 -12.13
N ILE A 138 7.29 18.59 -12.10
CA ILE A 138 7.65 17.66 -13.17
C ILE A 138 6.94 18.06 -14.47
N ASP A 139 5.65 18.37 -14.43
CA ASP A 139 4.90 18.84 -15.60
C ASP A 139 5.49 20.13 -16.18
N ALA A 140 5.88 21.07 -15.33
CA ALA A 140 6.55 22.29 -15.77
C ALA A 140 7.90 22.01 -16.47
N LEU A 141 8.66 21.03 -15.97
CA LEU A 141 9.93 20.62 -16.58
C LEU A 141 9.70 19.89 -17.91
N VAL A 142 8.70 19.04 -17.99
CA VAL A 142 8.30 18.36 -19.23
C VAL A 142 7.85 19.38 -20.27
N ALA A 143 7.02 20.35 -19.89
CA ALA A 143 6.58 21.43 -20.77
C ALA A 143 7.76 22.30 -21.24
N ALA A 144 8.70 22.64 -20.37
CA ALA A 144 9.91 23.38 -20.72
C ALA A 144 10.82 22.63 -21.71
N LYS A 145 10.85 21.28 -21.61
CA LYS A 145 11.60 20.44 -22.54
C LYS A 145 10.91 20.35 -23.91
N ALA A 146 9.57 20.31 -23.94
CA ALA A 146 8.79 20.21 -25.17
C ALA A 146 8.79 21.53 -25.99
N ALA A 147 9.12 22.64 -25.34
CA ALA A 147 9.30 23.93 -25.98
C ALA A 147 10.71 24.07 -26.54
#